data_ce4e37b3c95d3349a1d4e2cda68396c3
#
_entry.id   ce4e37b3c95d3349a1d4e2cda68396c3
#
_cell.length_a   1.000
_cell.length_b   1.000
_cell.length_c   1.000
_cell.angle_alpha   90.00
_cell.angle_beta   90.00
_cell.angle_gamma   90.00
#
_symmetry.space_group_name_H-M   'P 1'
#
loop_
_entity.id
_entity.type
_entity.pdbx_description
1 polymer ?
#
loop_
_entity_poly.entity_id
_entity_poly.type
_entity_poly.pdbx_seq_one_letter_code
_entity_poly.pdbx_strand_id
1 'polypeptide(L)'
;MKKKIIILSSFLIGAIFVLVIFTTSQQSMINNEAIQVEELIVYGDKNMNRVAKQFSDQNNLTSFGKNFWRKTYNGKSPTQELLKVATEDLVQHKMIKQLATELEIAHSQTFGQEKKEWQDQKSSLTLWQFLDAKDQQLQDQIKEKLMEKEKPTQKELRQAFEQLDDKYKKTDYFVEAIEIPNFSGKQAELEKIAEAISPNLSYEETLLEWQNKLPNLVIESYQLKSAEIQKEDIYSLSVGEILSEKAVGTVVKGYHENQHFYIFNKEGGQLLQFEEAPQFGKNAYINTCYKEKLATYQQATKVDLLEKDREKFFQNYQNKNS
;
A
#
# COMPACT_ATOMS: atom_id res chain seq x y z
N MET A 1 -18.63 38.94 -56.79
CA MET A 1 -18.19 39.20 -55.39
C MET A 1 -18.56 38.09 -54.40
N LYS A 2 -19.60 37.30 -54.57
CA LYS A 2 -20.01 36.27 -53.56
C LYS A 2 -19.06 35.05 -53.41
N LYS A 3 -18.30 34.68 -54.44
CA LYS A 3 -17.34 33.54 -54.35
C LYS A 3 -16.07 33.80 -53.55
N LYS A 4 -15.62 35.06 -53.45
CA LYS A 4 -14.41 35.42 -52.67
C LYS A 4 -14.66 35.42 -51.12
N ILE A 5 -15.90 35.67 -50.69
CA ILE A 5 -16.26 35.70 -49.26
C ILE A 5 -16.31 34.27 -48.68
N ILE A 6 -16.74 33.27 -49.47
CA ILE A 6 -16.80 31.87 -49.02
C ILE A 6 -15.41 31.27 -48.82
N ILE A 7 -14.43 31.64 -49.68
CA ILE A 7 -13.05 31.14 -49.52
C ILE A 7 -12.36 31.76 -48.30
N LEU A 8 -12.65 33.03 -47.97
CA LEU A 8 -12.10 33.68 -46.79
C LEU A 8 -12.68 33.13 -45.50
N SER A 9 -13.99 32.78 -45.46
CA SER A 9 -14.61 32.18 -44.29
C SER A 9 -14.11 30.75 -44.06
N SER A 10 -13.87 29.97 -45.12
CA SER A 10 -13.31 28.61 -44.99
C SER A 10 -11.87 28.62 -44.48
N PHE A 11 -11.08 29.64 -44.86
CA PHE A 11 -9.72 29.79 -44.34
C PHE A 11 -9.70 30.23 -42.86
N LEU A 12 -10.63 31.09 -42.45
CA LEU A 12 -10.75 31.53 -41.07
C LEU A 12 -11.20 30.38 -40.14
N ILE A 13 -12.16 29.56 -40.58
CA ILE A 13 -12.61 28.37 -39.82
C ILE A 13 -11.49 27.33 -39.75
N GLY A 14 -10.75 27.11 -40.84
CA GLY A 14 -9.59 26.21 -40.83
C GLY A 14 -8.47 26.71 -39.92
N ALA A 15 -8.20 28.01 -39.90
CA ALA A 15 -7.19 28.62 -39.01
C ALA A 15 -7.61 28.54 -37.52
N ILE A 16 -8.88 28.72 -37.21
CA ILE A 16 -9.40 28.55 -35.85
C ILE A 16 -9.33 27.08 -35.40
N PHE A 17 -9.66 26.15 -36.31
CA PHE A 17 -9.54 24.72 -36.03
C PHE A 17 -8.08 24.27 -35.80
N VAL A 18 -7.17 24.78 -36.63
CA VAL A 18 -5.71 24.54 -36.47
C VAL A 18 -5.20 25.21 -35.17
N LEU A 19 -5.67 26.41 -34.82
CA LEU A 19 -5.29 27.10 -33.60
C LEU A 19 -5.86 26.38 -32.36
N VAL A 20 -7.08 25.81 -32.41
CA VAL A 20 -7.66 25.02 -31.33
C VAL A 20 -6.93 23.68 -31.16
N ILE A 21 -6.45 23.06 -32.24
CA ILE A 21 -5.63 21.84 -32.14
C ILE A 21 -4.21 22.17 -31.61
N PHE A 22 -3.64 23.34 -31.90
CA PHE A 22 -2.35 23.74 -31.35
C PHE A 22 -2.40 24.32 -29.92
N THR A 23 -3.58 24.67 -29.41
CA THR A 23 -3.77 25.15 -28.03
C THR A 23 -4.28 24.07 -27.09
N THR A 24 -4.43 22.80 -27.53
CA THR A 24 -4.53 21.71 -26.57
C THR A 24 -3.23 21.68 -25.80
N SER A 25 -3.25 22.31 -24.63
CA SER A 25 -2.13 22.31 -23.70
C SER A 25 -1.66 20.89 -23.55
N GLN A 26 -0.41 20.61 -23.95
CA GLN A 26 0.18 19.31 -23.68
C GLN A 26 0.04 19.05 -22.18
N GLN A 27 -0.65 17.98 -21.86
CA GLN A 27 -0.86 17.51 -20.49
C GLN A 27 -0.23 16.13 -20.32
N SER A 28 0.28 15.85 -19.15
CA SER A 28 0.67 14.48 -18.78
C SER A 28 -0.56 13.58 -18.81
N MET A 29 -0.41 12.36 -19.28
CA MET A 29 -1.51 11.44 -19.55
C MET A 29 -1.24 10.06 -19.00
N ILE A 30 -2.30 9.41 -18.51
CA ILE A 30 -2.34 7.96 -18.25
C ILE A 30 -3.56 7.42 -19.02
N ASN A 31 -3.35 6.52 -19.98
CA ASN A 31 -4.42 5.94 -20.80
C ASN A 31 -5.34 6.99 -21.47
N ASN A 32 -4.78 8.06 -22.00
CA ASN A 32 -5.50 9.21 -22.55
C ASN A 32 -6.32 10.02 -21.53
N GLU A 33 -6.22 9.73 -20.24
CA GLU A 33 -6.77 10.56 -19.17
C GLU A 33 -5.71 11.59 -18.74
N ALA A 34 -6.08 12.86 -18.74
CA ALA A 34 -5.20 13.93 -18.28
C ALA A 34 -4.95 13.80 -16.78
N ILE A 35 -3.69 13.91 -16.37
CA ILE A 35 -3.28 13.94 -14.98
C ILE A 35 -2.74 15.32 -14.60
N GLN A 36 -2.93 15.68 -13.36
CA GLN A 36 -2.37 16.90 -12.80
C GLN A 36 -1.11 16.55 -12.01
N VAL A 37 -0.12 17.43 -12.05
CA VAL A 37 1.10 17.22 -11.24
C VAL A 37 0.79 17.09 -9.76
N GLU A 38 -0.30 17.69 -9.30
CA GLU A 38 -0.77 17.61 -7.93
C GLU A 38 -1.18 16.18 -7.53
N GLU A 39 -1.77 15.40 -8.46
CA GLU A 39 -2.04 13.97 -8.23
C GLU A 39 -0.73 13.21 -7.98
N LEU A 40 0.30 13.43 -8.80
CA LEU A 40 1.62 12.83 -8.60
C LEU A 40 2.23 13.21 -7.23
N ILE A 41 2.07 14.47 -6.82
CA ILE A 41 2.56 14.95 -5.52
C ILE A 41 1.84 14.24 -4.37
N VAL A 42 0.54 14.02 -4.46
CA VAL A 42 -0.23 13.28 -3.43
C VAL A 42 0.32 11.87 -3.25
N TYR A 43 0.58 11.13 -4.33
CA TYR A 43 1.17 9.79 -4.25
C TYR A 43 2.67 9.82 -3.90
N GLY A 44 3.36 10.88 -4.23
CA GLY A 44 4.71 11.14 -3.74
C GLY A 44 4.74 11.32 -2.22
N ASP A 45 3.82 12.10 -1.65
CA ASP A 45 3.71 12.31 -0.20
C ASP A 45 3.37 11.01 0.54
N LYS A 46 2.50 10.16 -0.02
CA LYS A 46 2.24 8.81 0.47
C LYS A 46 3.53 7.99 0.60
N ASN A 47 4.41 8.05 -0.38
CA ASN A 47 5.57 7.18 -0.50
C ASN A 47 6.88 7.78 0.01
N MET A 48 6.90 9.05 0.38
CA MET A 48 8.12 9.80 0.68
C MET A 48 8.98 9.11 1.75
N ASN A 49 8.40 8.72 2.87
CA ASN A 49 9.14 8.10 3.98
C ASN A 49 9.65 6.70 3.61
N ARG A 50 8.82 5.89 2.94
CA ARG A 50 9.18 4.54 2.49
C ARG A 50 10.33 4.59 1.49
N VAL A 51 10.23 5.44 0.47
CA VAL A 51 11.29 5.59 -0.54
C VAL A 51 12.56 6.14 0.08
N ALA A 52 12.47 7.10 0.99
CA ALA A 52 13.64 7.65 1.69
C ALA A 52 14.36 6.55 2.48
N LYS A 53 13.64 5.74 3.24
CA LYS A 53 14.22 4.63 4.01
C LYS A 53 14.86 3.59 3.09
N GLN A 54 14.10 3.05 2.13
CA GLN A 54 14.61 2.03 1.21
C GLN A 54 15.84 2.50 0.41
N PHE A 55 15.80 3.76 -0.05
CA PHE A 55 16.92 4.35 -0.78
C PHE A 55 18.17 4.51 0.09
N SER A 56 17.98 4.90 1.35
CA SER A 56 19.08 5.03 2.32
C SER A 56 19.71 3.68 2.67
N ASP A 57 18.87 2.67 2.91
CA ASP A 57 19.34 1.31 3.21
C ASP A 57 20.16 0.74 2.02
N GLN A 58 19.67 0.92 0.80
CA GLN A 58 20.37 0.48 -0.43
C GLN A 58 21.70 1.21 -0.69
N ASN A 59 21.86 2.43 -0.18
CA ASN A 59 23.06 3.25 -0.39
C ASN A 59 23.90 3.40 0.88
N ASN A 60 23.61 2.65 1.96
CA ASN A 60 24.30 2.67 3.24
C ASN A 60 24.40 4.08 3.86
N LEU A 61 23.30 4.85 3.79
CA LEU A 61 23.23 6.19 4.35
C LEU A 61 22.77 6.12 5.80
N THR A 62 23.51 6.73 6.71
CA THR A 62 23.22 6.73 8.16
C THR A 62 22.15 7.75 8.56
N SER A 63 21.82 8.70 7.72
CA SER A 63 20.80 9.72 7.98
C SER A 63 20.34 10.42 6.69
N PHE A 64 19.11 10.96 6.73
CA PHE A 64 18.60 11.87 5.70
C PHE A 64 19.15 13.28 5.96
N GLY A 65 20.35 13.59 5.46
CA GLY A 65 20.92 14.93 5.59
C GLY A 65 20.13 15.99 4.80
N LYS A 66 20.37 17.26 5.11
CA LYS A 66 19.88 18.38 4.28
C LYS A 66 20.22 18.12 2.82
N ASN A 67 19.28 18.39 1.92
CA ASN A 67 19.38 18.15 0.48
C ASN A 67 19.37 16.66 0.05
N PHE A 68 18.86 15.73 0.87
CA PHE A 68 18.72 14.32 0.49
C PHE A 68 18.03 14.19 -0.88
N TRP A 69 16.92 14.85 -1.07
CA TRP A 69 16.14 14.81 -2.31
C TRP A 69 16.79 15.50 -3.51
N ARG A 70 17.81 16.32 -3.28
CA ARG A 70 18.56 17.03 -4.36
C ARG A 70 19.79 16.27 -4.85
N LYS A 71 20.31 15.37 -4.03
CA LYS A 71 21.56 14.68 -4.30
C LYS A 71 21.36 13.45 -5.16
N THR A 72 22.42 13.08 -5.84
CA THR A 72 22.53 11.80 -6.55
C THR A 72 23.50 10.92 -5.75
N TYR A 73 23.11 9.67 -5.55
CA TYR A 73 23.89 8.69 -4.82
C TYR A 73 24.16 7.50 -5.75
N ASN A 74 25.42 7.22 -6.05
CA ASN A 74 25.83 6.15 -6.98
C ASN A 74 25.11 6.25 -8.34
N GLY A 75 24.91 7.47 -8.86
CA GLY A 75 24.21 7.70 -10.13
C GLY A 75 22.68 7.63 -10.07
N LYS A 76 22.09 7.40 -8.87
CA LYS A 76 20.64 7.33 -8.68
C LYS A 76 20.14 8.53 -7.86
N SER A 77 18.97 9.03 -8.20
CA SER A 77 18.31 10.14 -7.50
C SER A 77 17.11 9.63 -6.69
N PRO A 78 17.03 9.92 -5.38
CA PRO A 78 15.87 9.55 -4.57
C PRO A 78 14.58 10.21 -5.07
N THR A 79 14.66 11.41 -5.65
CA THR A 79 13.49 12.07 -6.24
C THR A 79 12.99 11.37 -7.51
N GLN A 80 13.90 10.82 -8.32
CA GLN A 80 13.50 10.00 -9.49
C GLN A 80 12.85 8.69 -9.07
N GLU A 81 13.38 8.02 -8.03
CA GLU A 81 12.76 6.83 -7.48
C GLU A 81 11.37 7.14 -6.89
N LEU A 82 11.24 8.28 -6.19
CA LEU A 82 9.96 8.73 -5.67
C LEU A 82 8.94 9.01 -6.78
N LEU A 83 9.36 9.66 -7.87
CA LEU A 83 8.48 9.90 -9.03
C LEU A 83 8.02 8.59 -9.65
N LYS A 84 8.92 7.60 -9.79
CA LYS A 84 8.59 6.28 -10.33
C LYS A 84 7.50 5.61 -9.48
N VAL A 85 7.71 5.53 -8.16
CA VAL A 85 6.77 4.89 -7.23
C VAL A 85 5.44 5.66 -7.17
N ALA A 86 5.46 7.00 -7.15
CA ALA A 86 4.26 7.81 -7.20
C ALA A 86 3.45 7.60 -8.49
N THR A 87 4.15 7.43 -9.61
CA THR A 87 3.51 7.14 -10.90
C THR A 87 2.87 5.75 -10.92
N GLU A 88 3.55 4.75 -10.36
CA GLU A 88 3.02 3.38 -10.23
C GLU A 88 1.74 3.35 -9.40
N ASP A 89 1.72 4.02 -8.24
CA ASP A 89 0.54 4.12 -7.39
C ASP A 89 -0.60 4.89 -8.08
N LEU A 90 -0.29 6.00 -8.76
CA LEU A 90 -1.30 6.74 -9.53
C LEU A 90 -1.89 5.90 -10.67
N VAL A 91 -1.07 5.13 -11.37
CA VAL A 91 -1.53 4.17 -12.40
C VAL A 91 -2.49 3.16 -11.78
N GLN A 92 -2.13 2.59 -10.63
CA GLN A 92 -2.98 1.64 -9.93
C GLN A 92 -4.34 2.26 -9.55
N HIS A 93 -4.34 3.46 -8.98
CA HIS A 93 -5.56 4.20 -8.67
C HIS A 93 -6.46 4.37 -9.92
N LYS A 94 -5.87 4.83 -11.05
CA LYS A 94 -6.62 4.99 -12.29
C LYS A 94 -7.18 3.68 -12.83
N MET A 95 -6.43 2.58 -12.73
CA MET A 95 -6.89 1.25 -13.16
C MET A 95 -8.07 0.74 -12.30
N ILE A 96 -8.03 0.94 -10.98
CA ILE A 96 -9.13 0.59 -10.08
C ILE A 96 -10.40 1.35 -10.49
N LYS A 97 -10.32 2.65 -10.70
CA LYS A 97 -11.44 3.49 -11.12
C LYS A 97 -11.98 3.07 -12.50
N GLN A 98 -11.09 2.77 -13.44
CA GLN A 98 -11.49 2.30 -14.77
C GLN A 98 -12.24 0.97 -14.68
N LEU A 99 -11.74 0.00 -13.91
CA LEU A 99 -12.38 -1.29 -13.69
C LEU A 99 -13.73 -1.14 -12.98
N ALA A 100 -13.82 -0.26 -11.98
CA ALA A 100 -15.09 0.05 -11.30
C ALA A 100 -16.12 0.65 -12.27
N THR A 101 -15.69 1.50 -13.18
CA THR A 101 -16.56 2.10 -14.21
C THR A 101 -17.03 1.05 -15.21
N GLU A 102 -16.15 0.15 -15.69
CA GLU A 102 -16.50 -0.94 -16.60
C GLU A 102 -17.50 -1.92 -15.96
N LEU A 103 -17.37 -2.13 -14.66
CA LEU A 103 -18.29 -2.99 -13.90
C LEU A 103 -19.59 -2.29 -13.47
N GLU A 104 -19.78 -1.04 -13.86
CA GLU A 104 -20.95 -0.22 -13.53
C GLU A 104 -21.13 -0.02 -12.01
N ILE A 105 -20.03 0.00 -11.25
CA ILE A 105 -20.02 0.18 -9.79
C ILE A 105 -20.04 1.66 -9.44
N ALA A 106 -19.22 2.45 -10.14
CA ALA A 106 -19.08 3.87 -9.89
C ALA A 106 -18.86 4.65 -11.19
N HIS A 107 -19.28 5.91 -11.19
CA HIS A 107 -18.90 6.81 -12.28
C HIS A 107 -17.48 7.34 -12.01
N SER A 108 -16.69 7.46 -13.11
CA SER A 108 -15.36 8.04 -13.01
C SER A 108 -15.42 9.47 -12.47
N GLN A 109 -14.74 9.72 -11.36
CA GLN A 109 -14.55 11.07 -10.81
C GLN A 109 -13.19 11.61 -11.25
N THR A 110 -13.11 12.91 -11.51
CA THR A 110 -11.84 13.58 -11.73
C THR A 110 -11.14 13.81 -10.39
N PHE A 111 -9.81 13.97 -10.41
CA PHE A 111 -9.05 14.32 -9.21
C PHE A 111 -9.58 15.58 -8.51
N GLY A 112 -9.98 16.60 -9.29
CA GLY A 112 -10.57 17.82 -8.73
C GLY A 112 -11.88 17.57 -7.96
N GLN A 113 -12.70 16.61 -8.41
CA GLN A 113 -13.94 16.22 -7.72
C GLN A 113 -13.63 15.45 -6.44
N GLU A 114 -12.68 14.53 -6.46
CA GLU A 114 -12.23 13.77 -5.28
C GLU A 114 -11.61 14.68 -4.21
N LYS A 115 -10.76 15.62 -4.64
CA LYS A 115 -10.18 16.62 -3.76
C LYS A 115 -11.23 17.52 -3.12
N LYS A 116 -12.25 17.94 -3.89
CA LYS A 116 -13.37 18.73 -3.37
C LYS A 116 -14.17 17.93 -2.35
N GLU A 117 -14.48 16.66 -2.63
CA GLU A 117 -15.17 15.77 -1.71
C GLU A 117 -14.41 15.62 -0.39
N TRP A 118 -13.09 15.40 -0.43
CA TRP A 118 -12.24 15.36 0.75
C TRP A 118 -12.32 16.66 1.58
N GLN A 119 -12.30 17.81 0.92
CA GLN A 119 -12.44 19.12 1.58
C GLN A 119 -13.82 19.32 2.21
N ASP A 120 -14.89 18.96 1.50
CA ASP A 120 -16.27 19.13 1.95
C ASP A 120 -16.59 18.24 3.16
N GLN A 121 -16.00 17.04 3.24
CA GLN A 121 -16.14 16.12 4.37
C GLN A 121 -15.37 16.57 5.63
N LYS A 122 -14.51 17.59 5.53
CA LYS A 122 -13.62 18.02 6.63
C LYS A 122 -12.88 16.84 7.28
N SER A 123 -12.45 15.89 6.46
CA SER A 123 -11.80 14.67 6.89
C SER A 123 -10.54 14.98 7.70
N SER A 124 -10.31 14.26 8.79
CA SER A 124 -9.03 14.27 9.52
C SER A 124 -7.91 13.53 8.76
N LEU A 125 -8.26 12.77 7.72
CA LEU A 125 -7.30 12.06 6.88
C LEU A 125 -6.57 13.04 5.96
N THR A 126 -5.32 12.74 5.64
CA THR A 126 -4.64 13.39 4.52
C THR A 126 -5.34 13.02 3.20
N LEU A 127 -5.13 13.82 2.15
CA LEU A 127 -5.76 13.53 0.85
C LEU A 127 -5.38 12.14 0.32
N TRP A 128 -4.12 11.71 0.45
CA TRP A 128 -3.72 10.38 0.00
C TRP A 128 -4.39 9.25 0.82
N GLN A 129 -4.57 9.42 2.15
CA GLN A 129 -5.29 8.45 2.97
C GLN A 129 -6.77 8.36 2.58
N PHE A 130 -7.38 9.50 2.25
CA PHE A 130 -8.75 9.54 1.76
C PHE A 130 -8.90 8.80 0.41
N LEU A 131 -7.98 9.03 -0.52
CA LEU A 131 -7.97 8.32 -1.81
C LEU A 131 -7.74 6.82 -1.65
N ASP A 132 -6.80 6.40 -0.79
CA ASP A 132 -6.57 4.99 -0.49
C ASP A 132 -7.80 4.31 0.11
N ALA A 133 -8.50 4.98 1.02
CA ALA A 133 -9.74 4.44 1.59
C ALA A 133 -10.84 4.25 0.53
N LYS A 134 -10.95 5.19 -0.42
CA LYS A 134 -11.88 5.06 -1.57
C LYS A 134 -11.46 3.91 -2.49
N ASP A 135 -10.18 3.77 -2.78
CA ASP A 135 -9.67 2.68 -3.60
C ASP A 135 -9.95 1.34 -2.96
N GLN A 136 -9.75 1.21 -1.64
CA GLN A 136 -10.09 -0.01 -0.91
C GLN A 136 -11.57 -0.34 -1.02
N GLN A 137 -12.45 0.65 -0.82
CA GLN A 137 -13.90 0.47 -0.98
C GLN A 137 -14.27 0.03 -2.40
N LEU A 138 -13.69 0.65 -3.42
CA LEU A 138 -13.91 0.25 -4.83
C LEU A 138 -13.39 -1.16 -5.09
N GLN A 139 -12.24 -1.53 -4.57
CA GLN A 139 -11.68 -2.88 -4.71
C GLN A 139 -12.62 -3.94 -4.13
N ASP A 140 -13.18 -3.70 -2.95
CA ASP A 140 -14.13 -4.62 -2.32
C ASP A 140 -15.40 -4.76 -3.17
N GLN A 141 -15.97 -3.66 -3.65
CA GLN A 141 -17.13 -3.67 -4.55
C GLN A 141 -16.84 -4.36 -5.90
N ILE A 142 -15.64 -4.13 -6.47
CA ILE A 142 -15.18 -4.81 -7.68
C ILE A 142 -15.12 -6.32 -7.46
N LYS A 143 -14.55 -6.77 -6.36
CA LYS A 143 -14.45 -8.20 -6.01
C LYS A 143 -15.83 -8.84 -5.85
N GLU A 144 -16.76 -8.17 -5.18
CA GLU A 144 -18.14 -8.62 -5.06
C GLU A 144 -18.80 -8.77 -6.45
N LYS A 145 -18.65 -7.73 -7.28
CA LYS A 145 -19.23 -7.73 -8.63
C LYS A 145 -18.63 -8.79 -9.55
N LEU A 146 -17.31 -9.00 -9.46
CA LEU A 146 -16.64 -10.09 -10.18
C LEU A 146 -17.16 -11.44 -9.71
N MET A 147 -17.33 -11.66 -8.40
CA MET A 147 -17.88 -12.91 -7.87
C MET A 147 -19.29 -13.19 -8.38
N GLU A 148 -20.14 -12.17 -8.50
CA GLU A 148 -21.48 -12.28 -9.08
C GLU A 148 -21.47 -12.67 -10.57
N LYS A 149 -20.50 -12.15 -11.33
CA LYS A 149 -20.33 -12.39 -12.77
C LYS A 149 -19.73 -13.77 -13.07
N GLU A 150 -18.64 -14.11 -12.39
CA GLU A 150 -17.86 -15.33 -12.65
C GLU A 150 -18.55 -16.60 -12.16
N LYS A 151 -19.31 -16.53 -11.06
CA LYS A 151 -20.10 -17.64 -10.48
C LYS A 151 -19.28 -18.94 -10.38
N PRO A 152 -18.16 -18.95 -9.67
CA PRO A 152 -17.27 -20.10 -9.65
C PRO A 152 -17.95 -21.36 -9.10
N THR A 153 -17.59 -22.49 -9.64
CA THR A 153 -18.02 -23.79 -9.15
C THR A 153 -17.29 -24.17 -7.86
N GLN A 154 -17.84 -25.08 -7.07
CA GLN A 154 -17.18 -25.61 -5.87
C GLN A 154 -15.80 -26.22 -6.19
N LYS A 155 -15.63 -26.79 -7.38
CA LYS A 155 -14.34 -27.31 -7.82
C LYS A 155 -13.31 -26.20 -8.00
N GLU A 156 -13.67 -25.09 -8.60
CA GLU A 156 -12.77 -23.93 -8.80
C GLU A 156 -12.41 -23.27 -7.48
N LEU A 157 -13.39 -23.14 -6.57
CA LEU A 157 -13.12 -22.62 -5.23
C LEU A 157 -12.14 -23.52 -4.43
N ARG A 158 -12.32 -24.86 -4.53
CA ARG A 158 -11.40 -25.81 -3.91
C ARG A 158 -10.01 -25.71 -4.52
N GLN A 159 -9.89 -25.63 -5.84
CA GLN A 159 -8.60 -25.46 -6.51
C GLN A 159 -7.89 -24.17 -6.07
N ALA A 160 -8.62 -23.07 -5.93
CA ALA A 160 -8.07 -21.81 -5.45
C ALA A 160 -7.61 -21.92 -3.98
N PHE A 161 -8.35 -22.64 -3.13
CA PHE A 161 -7.95 -22.94 -1.76
C PHE A 161 -6.67 -23.79 -1.69
N GLU A 162 -6.57 -24.81 -2.51
CA GLU A 162 -5.41 -25.72 -2.56
C GLU A 162 -4.13 -24.99 -3.01
N GLN A 163 -4.27 -23.97 -3.84
CA GLN A 163 -3.15 -23.13 -4.30
C GLN A 163 -2.69 -22.10 -3.28
N LEU A 164 -3.44 -21.85 -2.21
CA LEU A 164 -2.99 -20.98 -1.13
C LEU A 164 -1.83 -21.62 -0.38
N ASP A 165 -0.85 -20.82 0.01
CA ASP A 165 0.16 -21.21 0.98
C ASP A 165 -0.52 -21.68 2.29
N ASP A 166 0.05 -22.68 2.92
CA ASP A 166 -0.48 -23.24 4.16
C ASP A 166 -0.61 -22.21 5.28
N LYS A 167 0.26 -21.19 5.31
CA LYS A 167 0.16 -20.08 6.26
C LYS A 167 -1.17 -19.32 6.17
N TYR A 168 -1.83 -19.29 5.01
CA TYR A 168 -3.13 -18.64 4.81
C TYR A 168 -4.33 -19.56 5.02
N LYS A 169 -4.11 -20.84 5.30
CA LYS A 169 -5.13 -21.86 5.53
C LYS A 169 -5.24 -22.27 6.99
N LYS A 170 -4.67 -21.49 7.90
CA LYS A 170 -4.62 -21.83 9.31
C LYS A 170 -5.72 -21.16 10.11
N THR A 171 -6.12 -21.81 11.23
CA THR A 171 -6.97 -21.19 12.24
C THR A 171 -6.25 -19.99 12.85
N ASP A 172 -7.03 -19.09 13.45
CA ASP A 172 -6.49 -17.94 14.17
C ASP A 172 -5.52 -18.39 15.26
N TYR A 173 -4.51 -17.57 15.52
CA TYR A 173 -3.57 -17.75 16.62
C TYR A 173 -4.06 -16.97 17.84
N PHE A 174 -4.00 -17.60 19.01
CA PHE A 174 -4.21 -16.94 20.28
C PHE A 174 -2.88 -16.85 21.00
N VAL A 175 -2.44 -15.65 21.30
CA VAL A 175 -1.15 -15.42 21.92
C VAL A 175 -1.27 -14.43 23.06
N GLU A 176 -0.49 -14.65 24.09
CA GLU A 176 -0.18 -13.65 25.12
C GLU A 176 1.17 -13.05 24.78
N ALA A 177 1.24 -11.73 24.76
CA ALA A 177 2.46 -11.02 24.41
C ALA A 177 2.89 -10.07 25.51
N ILE A 178 4.19 -9.99 25.71
CA ILE A 178 4.83 -8.95 26.49
C ILE A 178 5.49 -8.01 25.50
N GLU A 179 5.04 -6.77 25.48
CA GLU A 179 5.61 -5.71 24.64
C GLU A 179 6.37 -4.71 25.49
N ILE A 180 7.62 -4.50 25.16
CA ILE A 180 8.51 -3.61 25.87
C ILE A 180 8.66 -2.33 25.05
N PRO A 181 8.05 -1.23 25.49
CA PRO A 181 8.14 0.02 24.75
C PRO A 181 9.58 0.52 24.67
N ASN A 182 9.90 1.12 23.54
CA ASN A 182 11.20 1.76 23.33
C ASN A 182 11.30 3.05 24.13
N PHE A 183 12.12 3.04 25.17
CA PHE A 183 12.47 4.26 25.89
C PHE A 183 13.63 4.96 25.16
N SER A 184 13.38 6.15 24.66
CA SER A 184 14.38 6.98 24.00
C SER A 184 15.68 7.02 24.81
N GLY A 185 16.78 6.58 24.22
CA GLY A 185 18.11 6.54 24.83
C GLY A 185 18.43 5.29 25.66
N LYS A 186 17.54 4.29 25.79
CA LYS A 186 17.77 3.07 26.59
C LYS A 186 17.85 1.78 25.78
N GLN A 187 17.93 1.84 24.46
CA GLN A 187 17.91 0.66 23.61
C GLN A 187 18.98 -0.39 24.00
N ALA A 188 20.24 0.04 24.21
CA ALA A 188 21.32 -0.87 24.60
C ALA A 188 21.11 -1.52 25.99
N GLU A 189 20.38 -0.85 26.90
CA GLU A 189 20.01 -1.41 28.20
C GLU A 189 18.92 -2.48 28.02
N LEU A 190 17.91 -2.20 27.21
CA LEU A 190 16.83 -3.13 26.89
C LEU A 190 17.34 -4.39 26.19
N GLU A 191 18.25 -4.24 25.23
CA GLU A 191 18.89 -5.37 24.55
C GLU A 191 19.64 -6.29 25.54
N LYS A 192 20.44 -5.72 26.46
CA LYS A 192 21.13 -6.49 27.49
C LYS A 192 20.15 -7.23 28.42
N ILE A 193 19.04 -6.59 28.79
CA ILE A 193 18.00 -7.25 29.60
C ILE A 193 17.37 -8.40 28.80
N ALA A 194 17.02 -8.17 27.53
CA ALA A 194 16.43 -9.17 26.68
C ALA A 194 17.34 -10.38 26.42
N GLU A 195 18.64 -10.14 26.26
CA GLU A 195 19.64 -11.20 26.13
C GLU A 195 19.81 -12.03 27.41
N ALA A 196 19.70 -11.39 28.58
CA ALA A 196 19.85 -12.03 29.88
C ALA A 196 18.63 -12.88 30.29
N ILE A 197 17.44 -12.68 29.67
CA ILE A 197 16.24 -13.44 29.96
C ILE A 197 16.31 -14.78 29.24
N SER A 198 16.22 -15.87 30.02
CA SER A 198 16.23 -17.23 29.48
C SER A 198 15.07 -17.46 28.49
N PRO A 199 15.32 -18.09 27.33
CA PRO A 199 14.26 -18.45 26.39
C PRO A 199 13.33 -19.55 26.87
N ASN A 200 13.65 -20.21 28.00
CA ASN A 200 12.89 -21.35 28.53
C ASN A 200 11.97 -20.95 29.68
N LEU A 201 11.85 -19.67 30.01
CA LEU A 201 10.94 -19.21 31.05
C LEU A 201 9.49 -19.25 30.54
N SER A 202 8.56 -19.51 31.46
CA SER A 202 7.13 -19.33 31.22
C SER A 202 6.78 -17.85 30.98
N TYR A 203 5.54 -17.59 30.56
CA TYR A 203 5.05 -16.22 30.43
C TYR A 203 5.14 -15.46 31.76
N GLU A 204 4.66 -16.06 32.85
CA GLU A 204 4.65 -15.44 34.17
C GLU A 204 6.05 -15.17 34.69
N GLU A 205 6.98 -16.11 34.52
CA GLU A 205 8.37 -15.95 34.92
C GLU A 205 9.05 -14.84 34.09
N THR A 206 8.84 -14.81 32.78
CA THR A 206 9.39 -13.76 31.91
C THR A 206 8.81 -12.40 32.29
N LEU A 207 7.52 -12.33 32.55
CA LEU A 207 6.84 -11.11 32.98
C LEU A 207 7.43 -10.60 34.29
N LEU A 208 7.61 -11.49 35.28
CA LEU A 208 8.19 -11.13 36.57
C LEU A 208 9.61 -10.59 36.43
N GLU A 209 10.44 -11.20 35.61
CA GLU A 209 11.79 -10.73 35.32
C GLU A 209 11.79 -9.31 34.71
N TRP A 210 10.89 -9.03 33.77
CA TRP A 210 10.75 -7.71 33.19
C TRP A 210 10.19 -6.68 34.18
N GLN A 211 9.16 -7.03 34.95
CA GLN A 211 8.58 -6.15 35.97
C GLN A 211 9.57 -5.76 37.05
N ASN A 212 10.46 -6.66 37.44
CA ASN A 212 11.53 -6.38 38.39
C ASN A 212 12.55 -5.33 37.86
N LYS A 213 12.73 -5.30 36.55
CA LYS A 213 13.68 -4.39 35.88
C LYS A 213 13.01 -3.13 35.33
N LEU A 214 11.74 -3.24 34.94
CA LEU A 214 10.94 -2.16 34.36
C LEU A 214 9.51 -2.19 34.93
N PRO A 215 9.23 -1.44 36.01
CA PRO A 215 7.96 -1.52 36.75
C PRO A 215 6.71 -1.05 35.95
N ASN A 216 6.87 -0.43 34.79
CA ASN A 216 5.75 0.08 33.96
C ASN A 216 5.55 -0.75 32.68
N LEU A 217 5.73 -2.06 32.78
CA LEU A 217 5.56 -2.97 31.64
C LEU A 217 4.09 -3.04 31.20
N VAL A 218 3.85 -2.91 29.92
CA VAL A 218 2.54 -3.12 29.30
C VAL A 218 2.46 -4.55 28.80
N ILE A 219 1.34 -5.20 29.15
CA ILE A 219 1.04 -6.58 28.71
C ILE A 219 -0.23 -6.50 27.89
N GLU A 220 -0.19 -7.07 26.71
CA GLU A 220 -1.33 -7.16 25.83
C GLU A 220 -1.55 -8.59 25.37
N SER A 221 -2.82 -8.97 25.21
CA SER A 221 -3.22 -10.24 24.61
C SER A 221 -3.67 -10.00 23.19
N TYR A 222 -3.11 -10.76 22.25
CA TYR A 222 -3.41 -10.63 20.85
C TYR A 222 -4.11 -11.88 20.33
N GLN A 223 -5.13 -11.64 19.50
CA GLN A 223 -5.67 -12.65 18.60
C GLN A 223 -5.18 -12.30 17.18
N LEU A 224 -4.36 -13.15 16.62
CA LEU A 224 -3.90 -12.99 15.23
C LEU A 224 -4.73 -13.91 14.34
N LYS A 225 -5.44 -13.30 13.39
CA LYS A 225 -6.26 -14.02 12.41
C LYS A 225 -5.47 -14.32 11.15
N SER A 226 -5.58 -15.54 10.65
CA SER A 226 -4.92 -15.92 9.39
C SER A 226 -5.30 -15.01 8.21
N ALA A 227 -6.53 -14.48 8.19
CA ALA A 227 -6.98 -13.52 7.19
C ALA A 227 -6.32 -12.12 7.33
N GLU A 228 -5.86 -11.75 8.52
CA GLU A 228 -5.17 -10.46 8.77
C GLU A 228 -3.74 -10.49 8.28
N ILE A 229 -3.14 -11.69 8.18
CA ILE A 229 -1.82 -11.89 7.57
C ILE A 229 -1.84 -11.49 6.07
N GLN A 230 -3.00 -11.48 5.43
CA GLN A 230 -3.17 -11.03 4.04
C GLN A 230 -3.28 -9.51 3.88
N LYS A 231 -3.57 -8.78 4.96
CA LYS A 231 -3.50 -7.32 4.98
C LYS A 231 -2.04 -6.94 5.23
N GLU A 232 -1.51 -6.03 4.49
CA GLU A 232 -0.12 -5.55 4.57
C GLU A 232 0.18 -4.80 5.89
N ASP A 233 -0.40 -5.23 7.01
CA ASP A 233 -0.01 -4.79 8.33
C ASP A 233 1.30 -5.52 8.70
N ILE A 234 2.40 -4.80 8.57
CA ILE A 234 3.75 -5.33 8.72
C ILE A 234 3.96 -6.00 10.08
N TYR A 235 3.32 -5.51 11.14
CA TYR A 235 3.44 -6.10 12.48
C TYR A 235 2.75 -7.45 12.57
N SER A 236 1.48 -7.51 12.22
CA SER A 236 0.69 -8.75 12.22
C SER A 236 1.27 -9.78 11.24
N LEU A 237 1.79 -9.33 10.09
CA LEU A 237 2.43 -10.21 9.13
C LEU A 237 3.70 -10.85 9.69
N SER A 238 4.61 -10.07 10.27
CA SER A 238 5.87 -10.57 10.82
C SER A 238 5.64 -11.55 11.97
N VAL A 239 4.72 -11.26 12.87
CA VAL A 239 4.37 -12.14 13.98
C VAL A 239 3.68 -13.39 13.47
N GLY A 240 2.73 -13.28 12.55
CA GLY A 240 2.05 -14.39 11.92
C GLY A 240 3.00 -15.33 11.17
N GLU A 241 3.97 -14.80 10.43
CA GLU A 241 5.00 -15.60 9.77
C GLU A 241 5.86 -16.37 10.78
N ILE A 242 6.34 -15.72 11.82
CA ILE A 242 7.12 -16.36 12.89
C ILE A 242 6.29 -17.47 13.54
N LEU A 243 5.04 -17.21 13.90
CA LEU A 243 4.16 -18.20 14.52
C LEU A 243 3.84 -19.37 13.59
N SER A 244 3.75 -19.15 12.29
CA SER A 244 3.43 -20.19 11.31
C SER A 244 4.49 -21.29 11.26
N GLU A 245 5.73 -20.96 11.56
CA GLU A 245 6.88 -21.88 11.53
C GLU A 245 7.15 -22.57 12.88
N LYS A 246 6.47 -22.16 13.96
CA LYS A 246 6.74 -22.65 15.31
C LYS A 246 5.65 -23.59 15.81
N ALA A 247 6.06 -24.57 16.61
CA ALA A 247 5.12 -25.47 17.29
C ALA A 247 4.30 -24.74 18.35
N VAL A 248 3.10 -25.24 18.64
CA VAL A 248 2.27 -24.76 19.74
C VAL A 248 3.03 -24.87 21.08
N GLY A 249 2.89 -23.89 21.93
CA GLY A 249 3.59 -23.80 23.22
C GLY A 249 5.01 -23.24 23.16
N THR A 250 5.50 -22.88 21.97
CA THR A 250 6.83 -22.28 21.81
C THR A 250 6.79 -20.78 22.14
N VAL A 251 7.79 -20.31 22.90
CA VAL A 251 8.01 -18.88 23.12
C VAL A 251 8.72 -18.31 21.89
N VAL A 252 8.18 -17.23 21.32
CA VAL A 252 8.79 -16.49 20.24
C VAL A 252 9.27 -15.14 20.75
N LYS A 253 10.54 -14.87 20.56
CA LYS A 253 11.15 -13.56 20.84
C LYS A 253 11.40 -12.83 19.52
N GLY A 254 11.17 -11.54 19.51
CA GLY A 254 11.43 -10.72 18.35
C GLY A 254 11.68 -9.26 18.67
N TYR A 255 12.05 -8.52 17.63
CA TYR A 255 12.27 -7.09 17.67
C TYR A 255 11.63 -6.46 16.46
N HIS A 256 10.73 -5.52 16.67
CA HIS A 256 10.00 -4.84 15.62
C HIS A 256 9.77 -3.38 15.99
N GLU A 257 9.94 -2.47 15.05
CA GLU A 257 9.73 -1.02 15.22
C GLU A 257 10.39 -0.43 16.49
N ASN A 258 11.59 -0.93 16.84
CA ASN A 258 12.31 -0.56 18.06
C ASN A 258 11.66 -1.04 19.36
N GLN A 259 10.81 -2.07 19.31
CA GLN A 259 10.22 -2.71 20.48
C GLN A 259 10.65 -4.16 20.57
N HIS A 260 10.94 -4.63 21.77
CA HIS A 260 11.11 -6.06 22.03
C HIS A 260 9.75 -6.68 22.34
N PHE A 261 9.52 -7.87 21.86
CA PHE A 261 8.33 -8.62 22.17
C PHE A 261 8.64 -10.08 22.50
N TYR A 262 7.75 -10.67 23.32
CA TYR A 262 7.73 -12.08 23.64
C TYR A 262 6.31 -12.58 23.44
N ILE A 263 6.14 -13.67 22.73
CA ILE A 263 4.85 -14.26 22.41
C ILE A 263 4.80 -15.65 23.00
N PHE A 264 3.79 -15.91 23.81
CA PHE A 264 3.59 -17.12 24.58
C PHE A 264 2.23 -17.74 24.28
N ASN A 265 2.03 -18.97 24.74
CA ASN A 265 0.75 -19.67 24.73
C ASN A 265 0.09 -19.65 23.35
N LYS A 266 0.88 -19.94 22.31
CA LYS A 266 0.34 -20.07 20.97
C LYS A 266 -0.68 -21.21 20.96
N GLU A 267 -1.94 -20.85 20.74
CA GLU A 267 -3.03 -21.75 20.37
C GLU A 267 -3.48 -21.45 18.96
N GLY A 268 -4.08 -22.43 18.28
CA GLY A 268 -4.49 -22.27 16.88
C GLY A 268 -3.38 -22.52 15.88
N GLY A 269 -3.49 -21.94 14.71
CA GLY A 269 -2.58 -22.19 13.59
C GLY A 269 -2.69 -23.62 13.03
N GLN A 270 -3.81 -24.31 13.28
CA GLN A 270 -4.11 -25.61 12.72
C GLN A 270 -4.49 -25.44 11.25
N LEU A 271 -3.98 -26.32 10.41
CA LEU A 271 -4.27 -26.31 8.99
C LEU A 271 -5.74 -26.71 8.75
N LEU A 272 -6.49 -25.83 8.13
CA LEU A 272 -7.89 -26.03 7.78
C LEU A 272 -8.00 -26.80 6.46
N GLN A 273 -9.06 -27.59 6.33
CA GLN A 273 -9.48 -28.17 5.06
C GLN A 273 -10.49 -27.22 4.36
N PHE A 274 -10.68 -27.40 3.07
CA PHE A 274 -11.61 -26.56 2.29
C PHE A 274 -13.03 -26.57 2.88
N GLU A 275 -13.51 -27.70 3.38
CA GLU A 275 -14.84 -27.87 3.95
C GLU A 275 -15.04 -27.05 5.24
N GLU A 276 -13.96 -26.81 5.98
CA GLU A 276 -13.95 -26.03 7.22
C GLU A 276 -13.88 -24.53 6.96
N ALA A 277 -13.25 -24.14 5.84
CA ALA A 277 -13.01 -22.73 5.51
C ALA A 277 -13.22 -22.42 3.99
N PRO A 278 -14.40 -22.70 3.43
CA PRO A 278 -14.66 -22.48 2.00
C PRO A 278 -14.55 -21.01 1.58
N GLN A 279 -14.70 -20.07 2.51
CA GLN A 279 -14.50 -18.64 2.27
C GLN A 279 -13.06 -18.30 1.88
N PHE A 280 -12.05 -19.06 2.33
CA PHE A 280 -10.66 -18.84 1.93
C PHE A 280 -10.46 -19.18 0.44
N GLY A 281 -11.07 -20.26 -0.03
CA GLY A 281 -11.09 -20.59 -1.46
C GLY A 281 -11.83 -19.53 -2.29
N LYS A 282 -12.95 -19.01 -1.77
CA LYS A 282 -13.70 -17.91 -2.39
C LYS A 282 -12.83 -16.64 -2.48
N ASN A 283 -12.17 -16.26 -1.40
CA ASN A 283 -11.30 -15.08 -1.36
C ASN A 283 -10.09 -15.25 -2.28
N ALA A 284 -9.46 -16.42 -2.29
CA ALA A 284 -8.33 -16.71 -3.17
C ALA A 284 -8.73 -16.62 -4.65
N TYR A 285 -9.86 -17.24 -5.01
CA TYR A 285 -10.38 -17.20 -6.37
C TYR A 285 -10.62 -15.76 -6.84
N ILE A 286 -11.37 -14.98 -6.05
CA ILE A 286 -11.72 -13.62 -6.46
C ILE A 286 -10.52 -12.67 -6.49
N ASN A 287 -9.57 -12.85 -5.58
CA ASN A 287 -8.31 -12.09 -5.60
C ASN A 287 -7.49 -12.39 -6.86
N THR A 288 -7.51 -13.65 -7.33
CA THR A 288 -6.85 -14.03 -8.59
C THR A 288 -7.54 -13.36 -9.78
N CYS A 289 -8.87 -13.47 -9.89
CA CYS A 289 -9.63 -12.81 -10.95
C CYS A 289 -9.41 -11.29 -10.96
N TYR A 290 -9.40 -10.66 -9.80
CA TYR A 290 -9.13 -9.23 -9.66
C TYR A 290 -7.74 -8.85 -10.15
N LYS A 291 -6.70 -9.60 -9.72
CA LYS A 291 -5.32 -9.38 -10.15
C LYS A 291 -5.13 -9.57 -11.66
N GLU A 292 -5.76 -10.58 -12.25
CA GLU A 292 -5.71 -10.83 -13.69
C GLU A 292 -6.38 -9.69 -14.48
N LYS A 293 -7.53 -9.20 -14.02
CA LYS A 293 -8.17 -8.01 -14.61
C LYS A 293 -7.26 -6.79 -14.55
N LEU A 294 -6.71 -6.47 -13.39
CA LEU A 294 -5.76 -5.36 -13.25
C LEU A 294 -4.51 -5.54 -14.11
N ALA A 295 -3.95 -6.75 -14.19
CA ALA A 295 -2.79 -7.02 -15.05
C ALA A 295 -3.08 -6.74 -16.52
N THR A 296 -4.29 -7.05 -17.00
CA THR A 296 -4.72 -6.74 -18.36
C THR A 296 -4.71 -5.22 -18.61
N TYR A 297 -5.21 -4.42 -17.66
CA TYR A 297 -5.14 -2.96 -17.75
C TYR A 297 -3.71 -2.46 -17.69
N GLN A 298 -2.90 -3.01 -16.80
CA GLN A 298 -1.49 -2.60 -16.64
C GLN A 298 -0.69 -2.79 -17.92
N GLN A 299 -0.87 -3.92 -18.62
CA GLN A 299 -0.19 -4.18 -19.90
C GLN A 299 -0.62 -3.20 -21.01
N ALA A 300 -1.87 -2.73 -20.96
CA ALA A 300 -2.38 -1.76 -21.92
C ALA A 300 -2.07 -0.30 -21.52
N THR A 301 -1.60 -0.06 -20.29
CA THR A 301 -1.41 1.28 -19.75
C THR A 301 -0.23 1.98 -20.40
N LYS A 302 -0.49 3.18 -20.91
CA LYS A 302 0.53 4.11 -21.42
C LYS A 302 0.62 5.31 -20.50
N VAL A 303 1.83 5.64 -20.09
CA VAL A 303 2.13 6.79 -19.24
C VAL A 303 2.98 7.77 -20.04
N ASP A 304 2.49 8.97 -20.20
CA ASP A 304 3.21 10.08 -20.84
C ASP A 304 3.29 11.27 -19.87
N LEU A 305 4.45 11.42 -19.22
CA LEU A 305 4.72 12.50 -18.28
C LEU A 305 5.53 13.58 -18.97
N LEU A 306 4.95 14.77 -19.09
CA LEU A 306 5.63 15.93 -19.63
C LEU A 306 6.78 16.37 -18.73
N GLU A 307 7.87 16.84 -19.34
CA GLU A 307 9.05 17.30 -18.60
C GLU A 307 8.73 18.42 -17.60
N LYS A 308 7.89 19.38 -17.97
CA LYS A 308 7.43 20.43 -17.05
C LYS A 308 6.77 19.92 -15.78
N ASP A 309 6.04 18.77 -15.84
CA ASP A 309 5.35 18.18 -14.69
C ASP A 309 6.33 17.38 -13.84
N ARG A 310 7.30 16.70 -14.46
CA ARG A 310 8.43 16.07 -13.75
C ARG A 310 9.25 17.10 -12.98
N GLU A 311 9.59 18.22 -13.63
CA GLU A 311 10.33 19.31 -12.98
C GLU A 311 9.58 19.90 -11.79
N LYS A 312 8.27 20.14 -11.92
CA LYS A 312 7.44 20.62 -10.79
C LYS A 312 7.39 19.62 -9.65
N PHE A 313 7.26 18.33 -9.97
CA PHE A 313 7.33 17.27 -8.95
C PHE A 313 8.68 17.29 -8.22
N PHE A 314 9.81 17.36 -8.95
CA PHE A 314 11.14 17.41 -8.36
C PHE A 314 11.32 18.64 -7.48
N GLN A 315 10.90 19.81 -7.95
CA GLN A 315 10.98 21.06 -7.19
C GLN A 315 10.21 20.98 -5.86
N ASN A 316 9.04 20.34 -5.85
CA ASN A 316 8.23 20.17 -4.65
C ASN A 316 9.02 19.45 -3.56
N TYR A 317 9.73 18.35 -3.86
CA TYR A 317 10.48 17.59 -2.87
C TYR A 317 11.86 18.17 -2.56
N GLN A 318 12.52 18.73 -3.55
CA GLN A 318 13.82 19.38 -3.36
C GLN A 318 13.74 20.62 -2.45
N ASN A 319 12.59 21.27 -2.37
CA ASN A 319 12.37 22.46 -1.54
C ASN A 319 11.81 22.14 -0.15
N LYS A 320 11.28 20.94 0.10
CA LYS A 320 10.70 20.55 1.41
C LYS A 320 11.72 20.50 2.57
N ASN A 321 13.02 20.47 2.27
CA ASN A 321 14.10 20.31 3.27
C ASN A 321 15.15 21.44 3.17
N SER A 322 14.76 22.60 2.68
CA SER A 322 15.62 23.79 2.65
C SER A 322 15.45 24.67 3.89
#